data_143215222b38f76dc9b2dcc0c1a9b90d
#
_entry.id   143215222b38f76dc9b2dcc0c1a9b90d
#
_cell.length_a   1.000
_cell.length_b   1.000
_cell.length_c   1.000
_cell.angle_alpha   90.00
_cell.angle_beta   90.00
_cell.angle_gamma   90.00
#
_symmetry.space_group_name_H-M   'P 1'
#
loop_
_entity.id
_entity.type
_entity.pdbx_description
1 polymer ?
#
loop_
_entity_poly.entity_id
_entity_poly.type
_entity_poly.pdbx_seq_one_letter_code
_entity_poly.pdbx_strand_id
1 'polypeptide(L)'
;MAVYTLSAHGTMRRMSDKAAVAFPPELLAQVAALPALPGVYRYFDADNQVLYVGKANHLKRRVSSYFQREHGGTRIGHMVGKIARMETTVVRSEAEALLLENNLIKSLKPRYNILFRDDKSYPYVKITHARDTDSEATGGGSPKSHQVARMVYYRGAVDKRHDYFGPYPSVWAVREAMELIQKVFRLRTCEDTVFNNRSRPCLLYQIRRCSGPCVGHTSLAQHARDVDSAQRLLRGETQEVMQDLERRMLAHADKLEFEQAADLRNQLSALSKVLHQQAVDTVDDRDVDVLAVRVSGGKACVNLAMVRGGRHLGDRPYFPAHVDDAQPVEVLQAFVAQHYLEVPVPPTLVASHPIDKALLSALSEQTGVRIHAVHQPRDQRRAWLEMALQNADLQLNRLLAEEGSQ
;
A
#
# COMPACT_ATOMS: atom_id res chain seq x y z
N MET A 1 -12.51 -13.54 -55.55
CA MET A 1 -11.64 -14.47 -56.27
C MET A 1 -10.79 -15.19 -55.24
N ALA A 2 -10.98 -16.51 -55.07
CA ALA A 2 -10.19 -17.30 -54.12
C ALA A 2 -8.91 -17.75 -54.83
N VAL A 3 -7.74 -17.45 -54.28
CA VAL A 3 -6.45 -17.88 -54.83
C VAL A 3 -6.08 -19.20 -54.15
N TYR A 4 -5.84 -20.22 -54.94
CA TYR A 4 -5.40 -21.54 -54.49
C TYR A 4 -3.95 -21.79 -54.91
N THR A 5 -3.12 -22.36 -54.02
CA THR A 5 -1.81 -22.90 -54.35
C THR A 5 -1.81 -24.43 -54.24
N LEU A 6 -1.22 -25.12 -55.21
CA LEU A 6 -1.05 -26.57 -55.17
C LEU A 6 0.21 -26.96 -54.41
N SER A 7 0.06 -27.81 -53.39
CA SER A 7 1.18 -28.44 -52.70
C SER A 7 1.56 -29.74 -53.38
N ALA A 8 2.81 -30.16 -53.22
CA ALA A 8 3.41 -31.33 -53.86
C ALA A 8 2.73 -32.70 -53.53
N HIS A 9 1.67 -32.72 -52.72
CA HIS A 9 0.94 -33.92 -52.32
C HIS A 9 -0.58 -33.85 -52.58
N GLY A 10 -1.02 -33.02 -53.52
CA GLY A 10 -2.38 -33.12 -54.10
C GLY A 10 -3.56 -32.75 -53.17
N THR A 11 -3.35 -32.21 -51.98
CA THR A 11 -4.42 -31.77 -51.10
C THR A 11 -4.62 -30.26 -51.18
N MET A 12 -5.79 -29.85 -51.68
CA MET A 12 -6.22 -28.43 -51.69
C MET A 12 -6.44 -27.95 -50.27
N ARG A 13 -5.56 -27.11 -49.74
CA ARG A 13 -5.80 -26.36 -48.49
C ARG A 13 -6.39 -24.99 -48.84
N ARG A 14 -7.59 -24.74 -48.34
CA ARG A 14 -8.22 -23.42 -48.37
C ARG A 14 -7.36 -22.46 -47.56
N MET A 15 -6.74 -21.48 -48.18
CA MET A 15 -6.15 -20.35 -47.45
C MET A 15 -7.32 -19.58 -46.83
N SER A 16 -7.38 -19.52 -45.52
CA SER A 16 -8.33 -18.66 -44.81
C SER A 16 -7.95 -17.21 -45.14
N ASP A 17 -8.83 -16.50 -45.85
CA ASP A 17 -8.80 -15.04 -45.93
C ASP A 17 -8.95 -14.44 -44.51
N LYS A 18 -7.86 -14.33 -43.82
CA LYS A 18 -7.80 -13.39 -42.70
C LYS A 18 -7.70 -12.00 -43.33
N ALA A 19 -8.82 -11.28 -43.33
CA ALA A 19 -8.85 -9.89 -43.72
C ALA A 19 -7.76 -9.14 -42.94
N ALA A 20 -6.76 -8.62 -43.61
CA ALA A 20 -5.76 -7.74 -43.03
C ALA A 20 -6.51 -6.54 -42.44
N VAL A 21 -6.28 -6.22 -41.19
CA VAL A 21 -6.88 -5.05 -40.55
C VAL A 21 -6.42 -3.82 -41.30
N ALA A 22 -7.32 -3.17 -42.02
CA ALA A 22 -7.03 -1.94 -42.75
C ALA A 22 -7.15 -0.77 -41.80
N PHE A 23 -6.03 -0.16 -41.47
CA PHE A 23 -6.01 1.04 -40.61
C PHE A 23 -6.28 2.31 -41.47
N PRO A 24 -6.90 3.36 -40.87
CA PRO A 24 -7.07 4.64 -41.56
C PRO A 24 -5.71 5.20 -42.01
N PRO A 25 -5.60 5.67 -43.26
CA PRO A 25 -4.34 6.21 -43.81
C PRO A 25 -3.78 7.37 -42.98
N GLU A 26 -4.65 8.21 -42.40
CA GLU A 26 -4.30 9.31 -41.51
C GLU A 26 -3.62 8.81 -40.22
N LEU A 27 -4.10 7.72 -39.67
CA LEU A 27 -3.50 7.10 -38.48
C LEU A 27 -2.08 6.60 -38.78
N LEU A 28 -1.89 5.94 -39.89
CA LEU A 28 -0.57 5.44 -40.33
C LEU A 28 0.41 6.60 -40.63
N ALA A 29 -0.08 7.70 -41.19
CA ALA A 29 0.71 8.91 -41.38
C ALA A 29 1.14 9.54 -40.04
N GLN A 30 0.24 9.60 -39.02
CA GLN A 30 0.57 10.05 -37.68
C GLN A 30 1.63 9.17 -37.05
N VAL A 31 1.51 7.83 -37.16
CA VAL A 31 2.51 6.88 -36.61
C VAL A 31 3.89 7.10 -37.23
N ALA A 32 3.93 7.34 -38.55
CA ALA A 32 5.18 7.59 -39.28
C ALA A 32 5.85 8.92 -38.86
N ALA A 33 5.07 9.92 -38.51
CA ALA A 33 5.53 11.25 -38.09
C ALA A 33 5.95 11.35 -36.61
N LEU A 34 5.78 10.28 -35.82
CA LEU A 34 6.11 10.29 -34.39
C LEU A 34 7.59 10.55 -34.11
N PRO A 35 7.92 11.35 -33.09
CA PRO A 35 9.30 11.60 -32.70
C PRO A 35 9.94 10.40 -31.99
N ALA A 36 11.27 10.37 -32.00
CA ALA A 36 12.10 9.41 -31.29
C ALA A 36 12.36 9.86 -29.83
N LEU A 37 11.31 10.30 -29.13
CA LEU A 37 11.36 10.89 -27.79
C LEU A 37 10.50 10.07 -26.80
N PRO A 38 10.76 10.19 -25.48
CA PRO A 38 9.89 9.62 -24.44
C PRO A 38 8.50 10.26 -24.49
N GLY A 39 7.48 9.45 -24.19
CA GLY A 39 6.12 9.97 -24.15
C GLY A 39 5.08 8.92 -23.81
N VAL A 40 3.84 9.38 -23.79
CA VAL A 40 2.64 8.58 -23.56
C VAL A 40 1.75 8.64 -24.79
N TYR A 41 1.17 7.51 -25.17
CA TYR A 41 0.22 7.40 -26.29
C TYR A 41 -1.11 6.84 -25.79
N ARG A 42 -2.19 7.30 -26.41
CA ARG A 42 -3.57 6.89 -26.11
C ARG A 42 -4.23 6.42 -27.41
N TYR A 43 -4.87 5.26 -27.36
CA TYR A 43 -5.65 4.73 -28.46
C TYR A 43 -7.14 4.88 -28.16
N PHE A 44 -7.89 5.28 -29.18
CA PHE A 44 -9.34 5.49 -29.14
C PHE A 44 -10.04 4.63 -30.20
N ASP A 45 -11.25 4.18 -29.90
CA ASP A 45 -12.12 3.55 -30.89
C ASP A 45 -12.90 4.57 -31.73
N ALA A 46 -13.80 4.07 -32.58
CA ALA A 46 -14.63 4.89 -33.44
C ALA A 46 -15.64 5.76 -32.66
N ASP A 47 -16.02 5.34 -31.46
CA ASP A 47 -16.91 6.05 -30.55
C ASP A 47 -16.16 7.01 -29.61
N ASN A 48 -14.87 7.25 -29.89
CA ASN A 48 -13.97 8.10 -29.11
C ASN A 48 -13.75 7.65 -27.66
N GLN A 49 -13.97 6.36 -27.36
CA GLN A 49 -13.68 5.77 -26.07
C GLN A 49 -12.20 5.38 -26.00
N VAL A 50 -11.57 5.61 -24.83
CA VAL A 50 -10.15 5.26 -24.63
C VAL A 50 -10.00 3.75 -24.50
N LEU A 51 -9.30 3.15 -25.46
CA LEU A 51 -9.00 1.73 -25.48
C LEU A 51 -7.80 1.40 -24.59
N TYR A 52 -6.72 2.17 -24.73
CA TYR A 52 -5.45 1.88 -24.11
C TYR A 52 -4.61 3.14 -23.90
N VAL A 53 -3.87 3.17 -22.81
CA VAL A 53 -2.83 4.15 -22.51
C VAL A 53 -1.51 3.40 -22.35
N GLY A 54 -0.44 3.88 -22.98
CA GLY A 54 0.87 3.26 -22.84
C GLY A 54 2.00 4.28 -22.88
N LYS A 55 3.10 3.97 -22.19
CA LYS A 55 4.34 4.74 -22.22
C LYS A 55 5.34 4.21 -23.26
N ALA A 56 6.24 5.05 -23.68
CA ALA A 56 7.38 4.68 -24.50
C ALA A 56 8.60 5.55 -24.20
N ASN A 57 9.79 4.95 -24.18
CA ASN A 57 11.07 5.69 -24.18
C ASN A 57 11.38 6.25 -25.58
N HIS A 58 10.75 5.65 -26.59
CA HIS A 58 10.88 6.00 -27.99
C HIS A 58 9.53 5.79 -28.68
N LEU A 59 8.71 6.84 -28.71
CA LEU A 59 7.32 6.80 -29.20
C LEU A 59 7.22 6.14 -30.58
N LYS A 60 8.00 6.60 -31.57
CA LYS A 60 7.96 6.07 -32.93
C LYS A 60 8.15 4.56 -32.95
N ARG A 61 9.21 4.02 -32.31
CA ARG A 61 9.52 2.59 -32.30
C ARG A 61 8.41 1.78 -31.62
N ARG A 62 7.95 2.23 -30.46
CA ARG A 62 6.95 1.53 -29.67
C ARG A 62 5.60 1.50 -30.36
N VAL A 63 5.12 2.63 -30.82
CA VAL A 63 3.82 2.75 -31.47
C VAL A 63 3.80 2.00 -32.80
N SER A 64 4.83 2.16 -33.65
CA SER A 64 4.92 1.41 -34.93
C SER A 64 4.86 -0.10 -34.74
N SER A 65 5.37 -0.63 -33.61
CA SER A 65 5.35 -2.08 -33.37
C SER A 65 3.94 -2.67 -33.26
N TYR A 66 2.93 -1.90 -32.88
CA TYR A 66 1.53 -2.36 -32.89
C TYR A 66 0.92 -2.53 -34.28
N PHE A 67 1.37 -1.72 -35.22
CA PHE A 67 0.81 -1.71 -36.60
C PHE A 67 1.61 -2.58 -37.57
N GLN A 68 2.82 -3.01 -37.19
CA GLN A 68 3.73 -3.81 -38.04
C GLN A 68 3.72 -5.30 -37.69
N ARG A 69 3.23 -5.70 -36.50
CA ARG A 69 3.22 -7.09 -36.05
C ARG A 69 1.84 -7.70 -36.20
N GLU A 70 1.80 -8.97 -36.58
CA GLU A 70 0.58 -9.77 -36.45
C GLU A 70 0.36 -10.15 -35.01
N HIS A 71 -0.73 -9.71 -34.42
CA HIS A 71 -1.11 -9.97 -33.04
C HIS A 71 -2.14 -11.10 -32.88
N GLY A 72 -2.35 -11.92 -33.90
CA GLY A 72 -3.30 -12.99 -34.11
C GLY A 72 -4.03 -13.53 -32.89
N GLY A 73 -5.31 -13.16 -32.69
CA GLY A 73 -6.18 -13.74 -31.66
C GLY A 73 -5.88 -13.35 -30.20
N THR A 74 -4.86 -12.55 -29.95
CA THR A 74 -4.52 -12.04 -28.62
C THR A 74 -5.38 -10.83 -28.24
N ARG A 75 -5.48 -10.53 -26.97
CA ARG A 75 -6.12 -9.32 -26.43
C ARG A 75 -5.57 -8.04 -27.08
N ILE A 76 -4.26 -7.98 -27.31
CA ILE A 76 -3.60 -6.89 -28.02
C ILE A 76 -4.10 -6.80 -29.45
N GLY A 77 -4.24 -7.93 -30.16
CA GLY A 77 -4.77 -7.97 -31.53
C GLY A 77 -6.21 -7.47 -31.62
N HIS A 78 -7.05 -7.82 -30.65
CA HIS A 78 -8.42 -7.30 -30.55
C HIS A 78 -8.45 -5.78 -30.27
N MET A 79 -7.55 -5.28 -29.46
CA MET A 79 -7.39 -3.85 -29.21
C MET A 79 -6.95 -3.13 -30.50
N VAL A 80 -5.88 -3.62 -31.12
CA VAL A 80 -5.30 -3.00 -32.33
C VAL A 80 -6.32 -2.90 -33.45
N GLY A 81 -7.14 -3.94 -33.64
CA GLY A 81 -8.22 -3.95 -34.65
C GLY A 81 -9.34 -2.94 -34.41
N LYS A 82 -9.42 -2.32 -33.21
CA LYS A 82 -10.42 -1.31 -32.87
C LYS A 82 -9.89 0.12 -32.85
N ILE A 83 -8.58 0.31 -33.05
CA ILE A 83 -7.98 1.65 -33.03
C ILE A 83 -8.47 2.45 -34.23
N ALA A 84 -9.22 3.49 -33.98
CA ALA A 84 -9.67 4.48 -34.95
C ALA A 84 -8.81 5.76 -34.90
N ARG A 85 -8.31 6.16 -33.76
CA ARG A 85 -7.58 7.41 -33.54
C ARG A 85 -6.51 7.24 -32.45
N MET A 86 -5.47 8.03 -32.54
CA MET A 86 -4.37 8.08 -31.58
C MET A 86 -4.07 9.51 -31.14
N GLU A 87 -3.70 9.67 -29.88
CA GLU A 87 -3.10 10.90 -29.36
C GLU A 87 -1.79 10.57 -28.66
N THR A 88 -0.83 11.50 -28.72
CA THR A 88 0.47 11.34 -28.08
C THR A 88 0.85 12.60 -27.29
N THR A 89 1.57 12.39 -26.19
CA THR A 89 2.12 13.46 -25.36
C THR A 89 3.61 13.19 -25.20
N VAL A 90 4.47 14.06 -25.69
CA VAL A 90 5.92 14.00 -25.50
C VAL A 90 6.25 14.52 -24.11
N VAL A 91 7.16 13.86 -23.41
CA VAL A 91 7.64 14.25 -22.09
C VAL A 91 9.17 14.29 -22.06
N ARG A 92 9.75 14.81 -20.97
CA ARG A 92 11.19 15.02 -20.86
C ARG A 92 11.99 13.79 -20.48
N SER A 93 11.36 12.85 -19.74
CA SER A 93 12.02 11.67 -19.20
C SER A 93 11.10 10.45 -19.21
N GLU A 94 11.69 9.26 -19.05
CA GLU A 94 10.95 8.01 -18.87
C GLU A 94 10.14 8.00 -17.57
N ALA A 95 10.66 8.60 -16.50
CA ALA A 95 9.97 8.74 -15.23
C ALA A 95 8.69 9.58 -15.37
N GLU A 96 8.77 10.70 -16.08
CA GLU A 96 7.61 11.55 -16.39
C GLU A 96 6.58 10.82 -17.27
N ALA A 97 7.03 10.02 -18.25
CA ALA A 97 6.16 9.18 -19.06
C ALA A 97 5.40 8.16 -18.22
N LEU A 98 6.08 7.51 -17.28
CA LEU A 98 5.50 6.52 -16.38
C LEU A 98 4.42 7.14 -15.47
N LEU A 99 4.72 8.28 -14.86
CA LEU A 99 3.76 8.97 -13.98
C LEU A 99 2.54 9.45 -14.77
N LEU A 100 2.74 10.01 -15.94
CA LEU A 100 1.65 10.47 -16.80
C LEU A 100 0.79 9.30 -17.28
N GLU A 101 1.39 8.17 -17.70
CA GLU A 101 0.68 6.96 -18.07
C GLU A 101 -0.25 6.49 -16.95
N ASN A 102 0.26 6.35 -15.72
CA ASN A 102 -0.52 5.87 -14.59
C ASN A 102 -1.64 6.83 -14.19
N ASN A 103 -1.39 8.13 -14.20
CA ASN A 103 -2.41 9.14 -13.95
C ASN A 103 -3.54 9.06 -14.99
N LEU A 104 -3.19 8.88 -16.26
CA LEU A 104 -4.17 8.71 -17.34
C LEU A 104 -4.92 7.39 -17.24
N ILE A 105 -4.26 6.28 -16.86
CA ILE A 105 -4.92 4.99 -16.63
C ILE A 105 -5.96 5.13 -15.50
N LYS A 106 -5.61 5.77 -14.39
CA LYS A 106 -6.54 6.00 -13.27
C LYS A 106 -7.73 6.87 -13.64
N SER A 107 -7.48 7.99 -14.33
CA SER A 107 -8.52 8.96 -14.68
C SER A 107 -9.44 8.48 -15.79
N LEU A 108 -8.88 7.86 -16.85
CA LEU A 108 -9.61 7.47 -18.06
C LEU A 108 -10.15 6.03 -17.99
N LYS A 109 -9.61 5.18 -17.10
CA LYS A 109 -10.00 3.77 -16.90
C LYS A 109 -10.10 2.98 -18.21
N PRO A 110 -9.04 2.95 -19.02
CA PRO A 110 -9.08 2.37 -20.38
C PRO A 110 -9.34 0.86 -20.33
N ARG A 111 -10.08 0.37 -21.34
CA ARG A 111 -10.59 -1.01 -21.38
C ARG A 111 -9.51 -2.08 -21.43
N TYR A 112 -8.35 -1.78 -22.01
CA TYR A 112 -7.28 -2.73 -22.26
C TYR A 112 -6.06 -2.58 -21.34
N ASN A 113 -6.10 -1.64 -20.36
CA ASN A 113 -5.10 -1.58 -19.31
C ASN A 113 -5.49 -2.43 -18.12
N ILE A 114 -4.50 -2.93 -17.38
CA ILE A 114 -4.71 -3.53 -16.07
C ILE A 114 -5.11 -2.41 -15.12
N LEU A 115 -6.22 -2.58 -14.39
CA LEU A 115 -6.78 -1.57 -13.51
C LEU A 115 -6.90 -2.10 -12.09
N PHE A 116 -6.30 -1.39 -11.16
CA PHE A 116 -6.55 -1.58 -9.73
C PHE A 116 -7.55 -0.53 -9.26
N ARG A 117 -8.65 -0.99 -8.66
CA ARG A 117 -9.65 -0.14 -8.02
C ARG A 117 -9.35 -0.09 -6.55
N ASP A 118 -8.76 0.99 -6.07
CA ASP A 118 -8.56 1.26 -4.65
C ASP A 118 -9.27 2.55 -4.27
N ASP A 119 -10.54 2.43 -3.89
CA ASP A 119 -11.40 3.55 -3.50
C ASP A 119 -11.28 3.87 -2.00
N LYS A 120 -10.44 3.13 -1.25
CA LYS A 120 -10.42 3.21 0.21
C LYS A 120 -9.07 3.64 0.71
N SER A 121 -9.02 4.83 1.33
CA SER A 121 -7.86 5.25 2.11
C SER A 121 -7.54 4.24 3.21
N TYR A 122 -6.26 4.04 3.49
CA TYR A 122 -5.82 3.18 4.58
C TYR A 122 -6.16 3.78 5.94
N PRO A 123 -6.44 2.94 6.94
CA PRO A 123 -6.57 3.40 8.31
C PRO A 123 -5.21 3.57 8.99
N TYR A 124 -5.17 4.47 9.97
CA TYR A 124 -4.01 4.82 10.78
C TYR A 124 -4.37 4.86 12.27
N VAL A 125 -3.39 4.63 13.11
CA VAL A 125 -3.42 5.10 14.51
C VAL A 125 -2.93 6.54 14.49
N LYS A 126 -3.77 7.49 14.89
CA LYS A 126 -3.41 8.90 15.04
C LYS A 126 -3.19 9.20 16.52
N ILE A 127 -2.08 9.84 16.86
CA ILE A 127 -1.84 10.42 18.17
C ILE A 127 -1.83 11.94 18.02
N THR A 128 -2.75 12.62 18.71
CA THR A 128 -2.83 14.07 18.67
C THR A 128 -1.74 14.69 19.53
N HIS A 129 -1.17 15.81 19.09
CA HIS A 129 -0.25 16.58 19.93
C HIS A 129 -1.04 17.39 20.95
N ALA A 130 -0.53 17.44 22.17
CA ALA A 130 -0.97 18.41 23.17
C ALA A 130 -0.62 19.82 22.66
N ARG A 131 -1.53 20.79 22.80
CA ARG A 131 -1.25 22.18 22.45
C ARG A 131 -0.79 22.91 23.72
N ASP A 132 0.41 23.44 23.68
CA ASP A 132 0.90 24.39 24.69
C ASP A 132 0.24 25.76 24.44
N THR A 133 -1.06 25.86 24.66
CA THR A 133 -1.72 27.15 24.79
C THR A 133 -1.78 27.48 26.27
N ASP A 134 -0.97 28.45 26.64
CA ASP A 134 -0.87 29.11 27.95
C ASP A 134 -0.05 28.37 29.04
N SER A 135 1.15 28.86 29.22
CA SER A 135 2.08 28.61 30.32
C SER A 135 1.61 29.18 31.68
N GLU A 136 0.31 29.47 31.84
CA GLU A 136 -0.24 30.02 33.06
C GLU A 136 -1.46 29.27 33.57
N ALA A 137 -1.30 27.97 33.92
CA ALA A 137 -2.25 27.28 34.77
C ALA A 137 -1.61 27.04 36.15
N THR A 138 -1.26 28.12 36.85
CA THR A 138 -1.11 28.14 38.31
C THR A 138 -2.48 28.14 38.96
N GLY A 139 -3.22 27.05 38.83
CA GLY A 139 -4.49 26.87 39.48
C GLY A 139 -4.86 25.39 39.46
N GLY A 140 -5.13 24.80 40.64
CA GLY A 140 -5.43 23.38 40.87
C GLY A 140 -6.68 22.83 40.19
N GLY A 141 -6.91 23.17 38.93
CA GLY A 141 -8.00 22.65 38.08
C GLY A 141 -7.60 21.37 37.34
N SER A 142 -8.57 20.53 37.00
CA SER A 142 -8.37 19.34 36.16
C SER A 142 -7.78 19.73 34.82
N PRO A 143 -6.87 18.90 34.23
CA PRO A 143 -6.29 19.18 32.92
C PRO A 143 -7.36 19.35 31.83
N LYS A 144 -7.15 20.29 30.88
CA LYS A 144 -8.03 20.47 29.74
C LYS A 144 -7.68 19.50 28.61
N SER A 145 -8.64 19.13 27.79
CA SER A 145 -8.46 18.13 26.71
C SER A 145 -7.34 18.46 25.73
N HIS A 146 -7.11 19.74 25.42
CA HIS A 146 -6.05 20.19 24.51
C HIS A 146 -4.63 20.00 25.07
N GLN A 147 -4.48 19.84 26.39
CA GLN A 147 -3.20 19.59 27.08
C GLN A 147 -2.85 18.09 27.14
N VAL A 148 -3.76 17.22 26.73
CA VAL A 148 -3.62 15.77 26.88
C VAL A 148 -3.75 15.10 25.52
N ALA A 149 -2.68 14.50 25.01
CA ALA A 149 -2.68 13.77 23.76
C ALA A 149 -3.74 12.65 23.76
N ARG A 150 -4.31 12.39 22.59
CA ARG A 150 -5.37 11.41 22.38
C ARG A 150 -4.99 10.44 21.29
N MET A 151 -5.22 9.15 21.50
CA MET A 151 -5.10 8.12 20.48
C MET A 151 -6.43 7.90 19.77
N VAL A 152 -6.44 7.94 18.44
CA VAL A 152 -7.65 7.91 17.61
C VAL A 152 -7.46 6.98 16.42
N TYR A 153 -8.49 6.20 16.10
CA TYR A 153 -8.63 5.59 14.78
C TYR A 153 -8.84 6.70 13.74
N TYR A 154 -8.04 6.71 12.70
CA TYR A 154 -8.12 7.74 11.67
C TYR A 154 -8.11 7.13 10.26
N ARG A 155 -8.88 7.73 9.36
CA ARG A 155 -8.91 7.41 7.95
C ARG A 155 -9.10 8.69 7.15
N GLY A 156 -8.18 8.99 6.27
CA GLY A 156 -8.20 10.22 5.47
C GLY A 156 -6.79 10.74 5.18
N ALA A 157 -6.69 11.98 4.71
CA ALA A 157 -5.43 12.62 4.42
C ALA A 157 -4.62 12.88 5.71
N VAL A 158 -3.32 12.60 5.65
CA VAL A 158 -2.40 12.79 6.77
C VAL A 158 -2.03 14.28 6.88
N ASP A 159 -2.06 14.82 8.11
CA ASP A 159 -1.76 16.20 8.44
C ASP A 159 -0.49 16.27 9.31
N LYS A 160 0.44 17.17 8.99
CA LYS A 160 1.70 17.35 9.74
C LYS A 160 1.54 17.81 11.19
N ARG A 161 0.33 18.19 11.60
CA ARG A 161 0.02 18.66 12.98
C ARG A 161 -0.11 17.53 14.00
N HIS A 162 -0.08 16.28 13.58
CA HIS A 162 -0.28 15.12 14.42
C HIS A 162 0.58 13.96 13.96
N ASP A 163 0.81 12.98 14.81
CA ASP A 163 1.52 11.76 14.46
C ASP A 163 0.55 10.69 13.95
N TYR A 164 0.92 10.08 12.83
CA TYR A 164 0.16 9.00 12.20
C TYR A 164 1.05 7.77 12.05
N PHE A 165 0.56 6.64 12.51
CA PHE A 165 1.24 5.35 12.45
C PHE A 165 0.45 4.40 11.58
N GLY A 166 1.12 3.76 10.64
CA GLY A 166 0.55 2.94 9.58
C GLY A 166 1.22 3.24 8.23
N PRO A 167 0.57 3.01 7.09
CA PRO A 167 -0.83 2.51 6.94
C PRO A 167 -1.04 1.09 7.46
N TYR A 168 -2.25 0.80 7.93
CA TYR A 168 -2.66 -0.55 8.32
C TYR A 168 -3.51 -1.20 7.23
N PRO A 169 -3.41 -2.53 7.00
CA PRO A 169 -4.15 -3.20 5.93
C PRO A 169 -5.65 -3.25 6.17
N SER A 170 -6.09 -3.22 7.43
CA SER A 170 -7.51 -3.31 7.80
C SER A 170 -7.85 -2.52 9.05
N VAL A 171 -9.15 -2.25 9.25
CA VAL A 171 -9.69 -1.63 10.47
C VAL A 171 -9.42 -2.50 11.70
N TRP A 172 -9.43 -3.81 11.53
CA TRP A 172 -9.19 -4.76 12.62
C TRP A 172 -7.76 -4.65 13.13
N ALA A 173 -6.78 -4.61 12.23
CA ALA A 173 -5.37 -4.45 12.57
C ALA A 173 -5.09 -3.13 13.34
N VAL A 174 -5.77 -2.03 12.99
CA VAL A 174 -5.66 -0.78 13.75
C VAL A 174 -6.24 -0.92 15.15
N ARG A 175 -7.41 -1.56 15.27
CA ARG A 175 -8.04 -1.76 16.59
C ARG A 175 -7.19 -2.62 17.49
N GLU A 176 -6.61 -3.69 16.97
CA GLU A 176 -5.68 -4.55 17.71
C GLU A 176 -4.45 -3.76 18.19
N ALA A 177 -3.84 -2.96 17.32
CA ALA A 177 -2.73 -2.08 17.71
C ALA A 177 -3.15 -1.07 18.79
N MET A 178 -4.32 -0.45 18.67
CA MET A 178 -4.84 0.47 19.67
C MET A 178 -5.12 -0.22 21.00
N GLU A 179 -5.67 -1.43 20.99
CA GLU A 179 -5.91 -2.23 22.21
C GLU A 179 -4.61 -2.57 22.92
N LEU A 180 -3.56 -2.94 22.16
CA LEU A 180 -2.23 -3.17 22.72
C LEU A 180 -1.68 -1.92 23.40
N ILE A 181 -1.70 -0.77 22.71
CA ILE A 181 -1.24 0.50 23.25
C ILE A 181 -2.02 0.89 24.53
N GLN A 182 -3.35 0.73 24.54
CA GLN A 182 -4.16 0.97 25.72
C GLN A 182 -3.82 0.03 26.89
N LYS A 183 -3.55 -1.24 26.58
CA LYS A 183 -3.19 -2.23 27.61
C LYS A 183 -1.85 -1.93 28.26
N VAL A 184 -0.87 -1.45 27.50
CA VAL A 184 0.49 -1.18 27.97
C VAL A 184 0.60 0.23 28.55
N PHE A 185 0.22 1.27 27.79
CA PHE A 185 0.47 2.68 28.11
C PHE A 185 -0.75 3.44 28.62
N ARG A 186 -1.94 2.85 28.58
CA ARG A 186 -3.20 3.39 29.12
C ARG A 186 -3.56 4.78 28.56
N LEU A 187 -3.31 5.01 27.25
CA LEU A 187 -3.60 6.28 26.60
C LEU A 187 -5.09 6.53 26.48
N ARG A 188 -5.49 7.81 26.61
CA ARG A 188 -6.88 8.19 26.40
C ARG A 188 -7.32 8.05 24.95
N THR A 189 -8.58 7.65 24.73
CA THR A 189 -9.24 7.58 23.42
C THR A 189 -10.54 8.35 23.33
N CYS A 190 -11.03 8.87 24.47
CA CYS A 190 -12.31 9.58 24.52
C CYS A 190 -12.28 10.93 23.80
N GLU A 191 -13.44 11.39 23.32
CA GLU A 191 -13.65 12.70 22.71
C GLU A 191 -13.35 13.84 23.68
N ASP A 192 -12.93 15.01 23.16
CA ASP A 192 -12.60 16.17 23.98
C ASP A 192 -13.78 16.70 24.79
N THR A 193 -14.97 16.67 24.21
CA THR A 193 -16.22 17.00 24.92
C THR A 193 -16.47 16.08 26.11
N VAL A 194 -16.25 14.78 25.94
CA VAL A 194 -16.39 13.79 27.01
C VAL A 194 -15.32 13.99 28.08
N PHE A 195 -14.08 14.27 27.66
CA PHE A 195 -12.96 14.51 28.57
C PHE A 195 -13.22 15.71 29.49
N ASN A 196 -13.59 16.84 28.90
CA ASN A 196 -13.77 18.11 29.65
C ASN A 196 -14.96 18.11 30.61
N ASN A 197 -15.94 17.24 30.38
CA ASN A 197 -17.17 17.16 31.20
C ASN A 197 -17.15 15.99 32.21
N ARG A 198 -15.99 15.36 32.45
CA ARG A 198 -15.89 14.24 33.39
C ARG A 198 -15.64 14.75 34.82
N SER A 199 -16.47 14.28 35.75
CA SER A 199 -16.32 14.46 37.20
C SER A 199 -15.82 13.21 37.92
N ARG A 200 -15.87 12.04 37.27
CA ARG A 200 -15.42 10.73 37.81
C ARG A 200 -14.79 9.87 36.73
N PRO A 201 -13.89 8.94 37.11
CA PRO A 201 -13.25 8.04 36.14
C PRO A 201 -14.27 7.19 35.38
N CYS A 202 -13.98 6.92 34.11
CA CYS A 202 -14.82 6.06 33.27
C CYS A 202 -14.41 4.57 33.38
N LEU A 203 -15.19 3.71 32.74
CA LEU A 203 -14.93 2.27 32.72
C LEU A 203 -13.51 1.93 32.23
N LEU A 204 -12.97 2.65 31.22
CA LEU A 204 -11.60 2.40 30.70
C LEU A 204 -10.54 2.59 31.80
N TYR A 205 -10.73 3.51 32.73
CA TYR A 205 -9.85 3.63 33.89
C TYR A 205 -9.97 2.41 34.83
N GLN A 206 -11.21 2.01 35.14
CA GLN A 206 -11.46 0.87 36.04
C GLN A 206 -10.86 -0.44 35.50
N ILE A 207 -10.93 -0.69 34.17
CA ILE A 207 -10.33 -1.85 33.51
C ILE A 207 -8.87 -1.65 33.09
N ARG A 208 -8.21 -0.60 33.62
CA ARG A 208 -6.79 -0.26 33.36
C ARG A 208 -6.43 -0.09 31.89
N ARG A 209 -7.34 0.50 31.10
CA ARG A 209 -7.12 0.86 29.69
C ARG A 209 -6.91 2.37 29.47
N CYS A 210 -7.04 3.17 30.52
CA CYS A 210 -6.80 4.61 30.52
C CYS A 210 -6.20 5.01 31.86
N SER A 211 -5.26 5.97 31.87
CA SER A 211 -4.62 6.48 33.12
C SER A 211 -5.47 7.51 33.88
N GLY A 212 -6.65 7.89 33.33
CA GLY A 212 -7.59 8.80 33.98
C GLY A 212 -7.14 10.27 34.07
N PRO A 213 -6.51 10.85 33.02
CA PRO A 213 -6.04 12.23 33.06
C PRO A 213 -7.17 13.26 33.20
N CYS A 214 -8.40 12.91 32.76
CA CYS A 214 -9.56 13.80 32.88
C CYS A 214 -10.00 14.14 34.28
N VAL A 215 -9.62 13.33 35.25
CA VAL A 215 -9.94 13.53 36.71
C VAL A 215 -8.67 13.65 37.56
N GLY A 216 -7.52 13.88 36.93
CA GLY A 216 -6.26 14.10 37.64
C GLY A 216 -5.59 12.88 38.27
N HIS A 217 -5.99 11.64 37.89
CA HIS A 217 -5.34 10.42 38.40
C HIS A 217 -3.92 10.22 37.86
N THR A 218 -3.54 10.90 36.79
CA THR A 218 -2.17 10.94 36.26
C THR A 218 -1.78 12.39 35.99
N SER A 219 -0.50 12.72 36.21
CA SER A 219 0.03 14.03 35.85
C SER A 219 0.21 14.20 34.33
N LEU A 220 0.20 15.45 33.85
CA LEU A 220 0.48 15.76 32.44
C LEU A 220 1.85 15.21 32.02
N ALA A 221 2.86 15.36 32.86
CA ALA A 221 4.21 14.87 32.63
C ALA A 221 4.27 13.34 32.51
N GLN A 222 3.51 12.60 33.35
CA GLN A 222 3.44 11.14 33.24
C GLN A 222 2.72 10.72 31.97
N HIS A 223 1.58 11.36 31.67
CA HIS A 223 0.84 11.05 30.42
C HIS A 223 1.69 11.33 29.17
N ALA A 224 2.45 12.42 29.16
CA ALA A 224 3.36 12.74 28.05
C ALA A 224 4.46 11.66 27.86
N ARG A 225 5.03 11.13 28.96
CA ARG A 225 5.99 10.01 28.90
C ARG A 225 5.35 8.73 28.36
N ASP A 226 4.12 8.44 28.76
CA ASP A 226 3.39 7.26 28.26
C ASP A 226 3.06 7.39 26.76
N VAL A 227 2.75 8.61 26.30
CA VAL A 227 2.56 8.94 24.87
C VAL A 227 3.86 8.75 24.09
N ASP A 228 4.98 9.28 24.58
CA ASP A 228 6.30 9.11 23.93
C ASP A 228 6.68 7.64 23.81
N SER A 229 6.53 6.88 24.89
CA SER A 229 6.80 5.44 24.88
C SER A 229 5.91 4.67 23.89
N ALA A 230 4.63 5.04 23.78
CA ALA A 230 3.71 4.47 22.81
C ALA A 230 4.10 4.81 21.36
N GLN A 231 4.49 6.05 21.09
CA GLN A 231 4.96 6.50 19.77
C GLN A 231 6.24 5.78 19.37
N ARG A 232 7.21 5.63 20.28
CA ARG A 232 8.45 4.89 20.05
C ARG A 232 8.17 3.42 19.76
N LEU A 233 7.26 2.79 20.50
CA LEU A 233 6.83 1.42 20.21
C LEU A 233 6.21 1.29 18.82
N LEU A 234 5.36 2.23 18.43
CA LEU A 234 4.73 2.24 17.09
C LEU A 234 5.74 2.49 15.95
N ARG A 235 6.87 3.15 16.25
CA ARG A 235 8.02 3.31 15.32
C ARG A 235 8.94 2.08 15.27
N GLY A 236 8.69 1.05 16.11
CA GLY A 236 9.49 -0.16 16.18
C GLY A 236 10.70 -0.10 17.11
N GLU A 237 10.80 0.94 17.95
CA GLU A 237 11.86 1.09 18.99
C GLU A 237 11.54 0.24 20.23
N THR A 238 11.26 -1.04 20.01
CA THR A 238 10.70 -1.93 21.02
C THR A 238 11.69 -2.20 22.15
N GLN A 239 12.96 -2.46 21.81
CA GLN A 239 14.00 -2.78 22.79
C GLN A 239 14.29 -1.58 23.71
N GLU A 240 14.39 -0.40 23.10
CA GLU A 240 14.65 0.84 23.84
C GLU A 240 13.50 1.18 24.80
N VAL A 241 12.25 0.94 24.37
CA VAL A 241 11.07 1.13 25.24
C VAL A 241 11.08 0.13 26.39
N MET A 242 11.42 -1.14 26.14
CA MET A 242 11.52 -2.14 27.20
C MET A 242 12.62 -1.80 28.22
N GLN A 243 13.80 -1.41 27.76
CA GLN A 243 14.91 -0.99 28.61
C GLN A 243 14.56 0.26 29.44
N ASP A 244 13.84 1.22 28.85
CA ASP A 244 13.38 2.40 29.59
C ASP A 244 12.37 2.05 30.70
N LEU A 245 11.40 1.20 30.40
CA LEU A 245 10.42 0.71 31.38
C LEU A 245 11.11 -0.06 32.51
N GLU A 246 12.09 -0.93 32.19
CA GLU A 246 12.86 -1.67 33.19
C GLU A 246 13.67 -0.76 34.10
N ARG A 247 14.41 0.19 33.54
CA ARG A 247 15.18 1.18 34.29
C ARG A 247 14.28 1.99 35.23
N ARG A 248 13.12 2.43 34.78
CA ARG A 248 12.15 3.15 35.59
C ARG A 248 11.57 2.28 36.70
N MET A 249 11.28 1.01 36.40
CA MET A 249 10.81 0.04 37.38
C MET A 249 11.82 -0.14 38.53
N LEU A 250 13.09 -0.32 38.21
CA LEU A 250 14.17 -0.46 39.19
C LEU A 250 14.32 0.84 40.02
N ALA A 251 14.30 2.00 39.36
CA ALA A 251 14.40 3.29 40.06
C ALA A 251 13.25 3.54 41.06
N HIS A 252 12.02 3.07 40.77
CA HIS A 252 10.91 3.13 41.75
C HIS A 252 11.09 2.09 42.86
N ALA A 253 11.58 0.90 42.55
CA ALA A 253 11.87 -0.13 43.55
C ALA A 253 12.93 0.35 44.56
N ASP A 254 14.01 0.99 44.07
CA ASP A 254 15.06 1.54 44.94
C ASP A 254 14.55 2.63 45.89
N LYS A 255 13.49 3.36 45.50
CA LYS A 255 12.80 4.36 46.32
C LYS A 255 11.71 3.77 47.21
N LEU A 256 11.56 2.43 47.22
CA LEU A 256 10.49 1.71 47.93
C LEU A 256 9.07 2.07 47.45
N GLU A 257 8.94 2.58 46.21
CA GLU A 257 7.66 2.90 45.57
C GLU A 257 7.11 1.67 44.86
N PHE A 258 6.72 0.65 45.63
CA PHE A 258 6.42 -0.69 45.10
C PHE A 258 5.20 -0.75 44.19
N GLU A 259 4.20 0.11 44.35
CA GLU A 259 3.02 0.15 43.49
C GLU A 259 3.39 0.63 42.09
N GLN A 260 4.22 1.67 41.97
CA GLN A 260 4.71 2.19 40.70
C GLN A 260 5.63 1.17 40.02
N ALA A 261 6.51 0.51 40.75
CA ALA A 261 7.36 -0.56 40.25
C ALA A 261 6.53 -1.73 39.75
N ALA A 262 5.48 -2.14 40.47
CA ALA A 262 4.57 -3.22 40.06
C ALA A 262 3.79 -2.88 38.79
N ASP A 263 3.35 -1.63 38.60
CA ASP A 263 2.67 -1.18 37.39
C ASP A 263 3.61 -1.26 36.16
N LEU A 264 4.85 -0.80 36.28
CA LEU A 264 5.86 -0.88 35.24
C LEU A 264 6.22 -2.33 34.89
N ARG A 265 6.34 -3.22 35.90
CA ARG A 265 6.53 -4.66 35.68
C ARG A 265 5.37 -5.26 34.88
N ASN A 266 4.15 -4.88 35.19
CA ASN A 266 2.97 -5.36 34.49
C ASN A 266 2.93 -4.86 33.04
N GLN A 267 3.36 -3.63 32.76
CA GLN A 267 3.54 -3.09 31.40
C GLN A 267 4.59 -3.89 30.61
N LEU A 268 5.77 -4.14 31.21
CA LEU A 268 6.82 -4.98 30.63
C LEU A 268 6.32 -6.40 30.31
N SER A 269 5.62 -7.04 31.24
CA SER A 269 5.05 -8.37 31.03
C SER A 269 4.01 -8.40 29.90
N ALA A 270 3.16 -7.37 29.81
CA ALA A 270 2.18 -7.24 28.75
C ALA A 270 2.86 -7.07 27.37
N LEU A 271 3.91 -6.26 27.31
CA LEU A 271 4.68 -6.03 26.09
C LEU A 271 5.46 -7.28 25.67
N SER A 272 6.17 -7.95 26.59
CA SER A 272 6.89 -9.21 26.35
C SER A 272 5.98 -10.29 25.79
N LYS A 273 4.77 -10.46 26.32
CA LYS A 273 3.82 -11.48 25.82
C LYS A 273 3.45 -11.27 24.36
N VAL A 274 3.24 -10.02 23.95
CA VAL A 274 2.93 -9.69 22.55
C VAL A 274 4.13 -9.94 21.65
N LEU A 275 5.31 -9.57 22.10
CA LEU A 275 6.55 -9.77 21.34
C LEU A 275 6.89 -11.25 21.16
N HIS A 276 6.69 -12.09 22.18
CA HIS A 276 6.88 -13.55 22.05
C HIS A 276 5.93 -14.21 21.06
N GLN A 277 4.72 -13.68 20.89
CA GLN A 277 3.78 -14.18 19.87
C GLN A 277 4.17 -13.76 18.44
N GLN A 278 4.98 -12.69 18.31
CA GLN A 278 5.45 -12.15 17.04
C GLN A 278 6.94 -12.44 16.80
N ALA A 279 7.58 -13.26 17.65
CA ALA A 279 9.02 -13.47 17.70
C ALA A 279 9.59 -14.18 16.47
N VAL A 280 9.66 -13.46 15.36
CA VAL A 280 10.62 -13.67 14.30
C VAL A 280 11.02 -12.29 13.77
N ASP A 281 11.75 -11.51 14.53
CA ASP A 281 12.14 -10.16 14.16
C ASP A 281 13.63 -10.06 13.84
N THR A 282 13.93 -9.64 12.62
CA THR A 282 15.28 -9.19 12.25
C THR A 282 15.36 -7.67 12.41
N VAL A 283 16.45 -7.22 12.99
CA VAL A 283 16.72 -5.85 13.42
C VAL A 283 16.74 -4.81 12.26
N ASP A 284 16.90 -5.24 11.00
CA ASP A 284 17.17 -4.35 9.87
C ASP A 284 15.94 -3.98 9.01
N ASP A 285 14.81 -4.69 9.12
CA ASP A 285 13.64 -4.49 8.26
C ASP A 285 12.49 -3.84 9.03
N ARG A 286 12.60 -2.55 9.33
CA ARG A 286 11.57 -1.84 10.06
C ARG A 286 10.27 -1.68 9.26
N ASP A 287 10.39 -1.25 8.00
CA ASP A 287 9.24 -0.99 7.14
C ASP A 287 9.40 -1.69 5.78
N VAL A 288 8.58 -2.70 5.54
CA VAL A 288 8.61 -3.54 4.34
C VAL A 288 7.18 -3.77 3.83
N ASP A 289 7.01 -3.71 2.53
CA ASP A 289 5.82 -4.26 1.86
C ASP A 289 6.21 -5.52 1.10
N VAL A 290 5.44 -6.60 1.31
CA VAL A 290 5.62 -7.88 0.64
C VAL A 290 4.52 -8.06 -0.40
N LEU A 291 4.92 -8.15 -1.67
CA LEU A 291 4.03 -8.17 -2.83
C LEU A 291 4.06 -9.55 -3.49
N ALA A 292 3.01 -10.31 -3.30
CA ALA A 292 2.85 -11.63 -3.89
C ALA A 292 1.78 -11.63 -4.97
N VAL A 293 2.13 -12.06 -6.19
CA VAL A 293 1.22 -12.10 -7.32
C VAL A 293 0.93 -13.54 -7.73
N ARG A 294 -0.34 -13.83 -7.98
CA ARG A 294 -0.84 -15.05 -8.60
C ARG A 294 -1.79 -14.72 -9.75
N VAL A 295 -1.67 -15.46 -10.83
CA VAL A 295 -2.55 -15.36 -12.00
C VAL A 295 -3.02 -16.76 -12.37
N SER A 296 -4.33 -16.95 -12.48
CA SER A 296 -4.96 -18.22 -12.87
C SER A 296 -6.37 -17.97 -13.39
N GLY A 297 -6.80 -18.74 -14.40
CA GLY A 297 -8.17 -18.69 -14.92
C GLY A 297 -8.61 -17.32 -15.44
N GLY A 298 -7.70 -16.52 -16.02
CA GLY A 298 -8.01 -15.16 -16.50
C GLY A 298 -8.21 -14.14 -15.36
N LYS A 299 -7.84 -14.50 -14.13
CA LYS A 299 -7.90 -13.62 -12.93
C LYS A 299 -6.53 -13.48 -12.31
N ALA A 300 -6.36 -12.42 -11.54
CA ALA A 300 -5.14 -12.21 -10.78
C ALA A 300 -5.46 -11.75 -9.35
N CYS A 301 -4.57 -12.09 -8.43
CA CYS A 301 -4.56 -11.57 -7.08
C CYS A 301 -3.16 -11.02 -6.77
N VAL A 302 -3.09 -9.80 -6.27
CA VAL A 302 -1.90 -9.24 -5.64
C VAL A 302 -2.17 -9.19 -4.14
N ASN A 303 -1.44 -9.98 -3.36
CA ASN A 303 -1.51 -9.94 -1.91
C ASN A 303 -0.41 -9.03 -1.39
N LEU A 304 -0.80 -7.95 -0.72
CA LEU A 304 0.09 -7.00 -0.07
C LEU A 304 0.13 -7.30 1.43
N ALA A 305 1.26 -7.80 1.93
CA ALA A 305 1.51 -7.94 3.36
C ALA A 305 2.34 -6.74 3.85
N MET A 306 1.93 -6.11 4.93
CA MET A 306 2.56 -4.91 5.47
C MET A 306 3.32 -5.20 6.74
N VAL A 307 4.61 -4.85 6.75
CA VAL A 307 5.47 -4.87 7.94
C VAL A 307 5.81 -3.42 8.29
N ARG A 308 5.55 -3.01 9.53
CA ARG A 308 5.87 -1.66 10.04
C ARG A 308 6.46 -1.77 11.42
N GLY A 309 7.60 -1.08 11.63
CA GLY A 309 8.36 -1.20 12.87
C GLY A 309 8.78 -2.65 13.18
N GLY A 310 9.14 -3.44 12.15
CA GLY A 310 9.48 -4.86 12.28
C GLY A 310 8.30 -5.80 12.57
N ARG A 311 7.06 -5.31 12.64
CA ARG A 311 5.86 -6.11 12.93
C ARG A 311 4.97 -6.30 11.72
N HIS A 312 4.54 -7.53 11.49
CA HIS A 312 3.57 -7.83 10.45
C HIS A 312 2.18 -7.30 10.85
N LEU A 313 1.66 -6.34 10.09
CA LEU A 313 0.38 -5.69 10.36
C LEU A 313 -0.82 -6.40 9.71
N GLY A 314 -0.57 -7.41 8.90
CA GLY A 314 -1.57 -8.17 8.17
C GLY A 314 -1.48 -8.01 6.66
N ASP A 315 -2.37 -8.70 5.96
CA ASP A 315 -2.41 -8.84 4.52
C ASP A 315 -3.65 -8.17 3.93
N ARG A 316 -3.53 -7.71 2.69
CA ARG A 316 -4.66 -7.21 1.90
C ARG A 316 -4.57 -7.73 0.46
N PRO A 317 -5.59 -8.48 -0.01
CA PRO A 317 -5.68 -8.90 -1.39
C PRO A 317 -6.25 -7.80 -2.28
N TYR A 318 -5.74 -7.71 -3.50
CA TYR A 318 -6.21 -6.84 -4.58
C TYR A 318 -6.50 -7.67 -5.81
N PHE A 319 -7.64 -7.42 -6.43
CA PHE A 319 -8.08 -8.13 -7.63
C PHE A 319 -8.19 -7.12 -8.79
N PRO A 320 -7.19 -7.06 -9.66
CA PRO A 320 -7.25 -6.15 -10.80
C PRO A 320 -8.26 -6.60 -11.85
N ALA A 321 -8.81 -5.63 -12.56
CA ALA A 321 -9.60 -5.87 -13.75
C ALA A 321 -8.70 -5.96 -14.99
N HIS A 322 -9.20 -6.60 -16.04
CA HIS A 322 -8.57 -6.66 -17.38
C HIS A 322 -7.20 -7.36 -17.36
N VAL A 323 -7.15 -8.54 -16.76
CA VAL A 323 -5.92 -9.35 -16.65
C VAL A 323 -5.90 -10.59 -17.56
N ASP A 324 -6.86 -10.68 -18.51
CA ASP A 324 -6.89 -11.78 -19.49
C ASP A 324 -5.54 -11.83 -20.21
N ASP A 325 -4.89 -13.00 -20.21
CA ASP A 325 -3.56 -13.24 -20.77
C ASP A 325 -2.39 -12.41 -20.16
N ALA A 326 -2.61 -11.70 -19.06
CA ALA A 326 -1.55 -10.92 -18.39
C ALA A 326 -0.56 -11.84 -17.68
N GLN A 327 0.73 -11.52 -17.80
CA GLN A 327 1.78 -12.22 -17.04
C GLN A 327 1.87 -11.66 -15.60
N PRO A 328 2.25 -12.50 -14.62
CA PRO A 328 2.39 -12.04 -13.22
C PRO A 328 3.28 -10.82 -13.04
N VAL A 329 4.35 -10.69 -13.85
CA VAL A 329 5.23 -9.51 -13.83
C VAL A 329 4.49 -8.24 -14.26
N GLU A 330 3.64 -8.31 -15.27
CA GLU A 330 2.86 -7.16 -15.76
C GLU A 330 1.84 -6.70 -14.71
N VAL A 331 1.19 -7.66 -14.03
CA VAL A 331 0.26 -7.38 -12.94
C VAL A 331 0.98 -6.70 -11.77
N LEU A 332 2.18 -7.20 -11.41
CA LEU A 332 2.99 -6.61 -10.35
C LEU A 332 3.42 -5.18 -10.69
N GLN A 333 3.92 -4.94 -11.91
CA GLN A 333 4.33 -3.60 -12.37
C GLN A 333 3.14 -2.62 -12.31
N ALA A 334 1.97 -3.04 -12.81
CA ALA A 334 0.77 -2.23 -12.77
C ALA A 334 0.33 -1.92 -11.34
N PHE A 335 0.43 -2.90 -10.43
CA PHE A 335 0.12 -2.69 -9.02
C PHE A 335 1.06 -1.65 -8.39
N VAL A 336 2.36 -1.86 -8.48
CA VAL A 336 3.36 -0.97 -7.89
C VAL A 336 3.20 0.46 -8.40
N ALA A 337 3.00 0.62 -9.71
CA ALA A 337 2.83 1.92 -10.33
C ALA A 337 1.55 2.64 -9.90
N GLN A 338 0.42 1.93 -9.79
CA GLN A 338 -0.87 2.55 -9.45
C GLN A 338 -1.04 2.74 -7.94
N HIS A 339 -0.57 1.79 -7.13
CA HIS A 339 -0.75 1.80 -5.69
C HIS A 339 0.06 2.90 -5.01
N TYR A 340 1.36 2.98 -5.30
CA TYR A 340 2.27 3.93 -4.62
C TYR A 340 2.22 5.36 -5.18
N LEU A 341 1.33 5.66 -6.11
CA LEU A 341 1.00 7.05 -6.45
C LEU A 341 0.25 7.77 -5.32
N GLU A 342 -0.52 7.04 -4.53
CA GLU A 342 -1.41 7.61 -3.50
C GLU A 342 -1.05 7.16 -2.09
N VAL A 343 -0.33 6.04 -1.98
CA VAL A 343 0.04 5.43 -0.69
C VAL A 343 1.54 5.61 -0.48
N PRO A 344 1.98 5.99 0.73
CA PRO A 344 3.41 6.07 1.04
C PRO A 344 4.10 4.74 0.79
N VAL A 345 5.20 4.77 0.03
CA VAL A 345 6.03 3.59 -0.24
C VAL A 345 7.04 3.39 0.89
N PRO A 346 7.20 2.16 1.43
CA PRO A 346 8.26 1.87 2.38
C PRO A 346 9.63 1.79 1.69
N PRO A 347 10.74 1.91 2.43
CA PRO A 347 12.08 1.81 1.87
C PRO A 347 12.39 0.46 1.20
N THR A 348 11.72 -0.61 1.64
CA THR A 348 11.97 -1.97 1.12
C THR A 348 10.68 -2.58 0.56
N LEU A 349 10.76 -3.08 -0.67
CA LEU A 349 9.74 -3.89 -1.31
C LEU A 349 10.29 -5.32 -1.50
N VAL A 350 9.62 -6.31 -0.94
CA VAL A 350 9.88 -7.73 -1.22
C VAL A 350 8.81 -8.22 -2.18
N ALA A 351 9.20 -8.76 -3.33
CA ALA A 351 8.23 -9.08 -4.37
C ALA A 351 8.44 -10.50 -4.94
N SER A 352 7.36 -11.14 -5.39
CA SER A 352 7.38 -12.45 -6.01
C SER A 352 8.05 -12.47 -7.39
N HIS A 353 8.16 -11.30 -8.03
CA HIS A 353 8.76 -11.12 -9.36
C HIS A 353 9.62 -9.85 -9.36
N PRO A 354 10.56 -9.70 -10.32
CA PRO A 354 11.38 -8.50 -10.41
C PRO A 354 10.53 -7.26 -10.72
N ILE A 355 10.86 -6.15 -10.06
CA ILE A 355 10.25 -4.84 -10.32
C ILE A 355 11.21 -4.05 -11.22
N ASP A 356 10.67 -3.35 -12.21
CA ASP A 356 11.44 -2.54 -13.16
C ASP A 356 12.20 -1.43 -12.42
N LYS A 357 13.50 -1.32 -12.73
CA LYS A 357 14.39 -0.30 -12.13
C LYS A 357 13.94 1.13 -12.47
N ALA A 358 13.41 1.36 -13.67
CA ALA A 358 12.90 2.67 -14.05
C ALA A 358 11.68 3.07 -13.21
N LEU A 359 10.79 2.11 -12.90
CA LEU A 359 9.66 2.32 -12.00
C LEU A 359 10.13 2.66 -10.58
N LEU A 360 11.10 1.91 -10.04
CA LEU A 360 11.65 2.18 -8.71
C LEU A 360 12.35 3.55 -8.62
N SER A 361 13.08 3.94 -9.66
CA SER A 361 13.72 5.26 -9.73
C SER A 361 12.68 6.38 -9.76
N ALA A 362 11.64 6.25 -10.60
CA ALA A 362 10.56 7.25 -10.69
C ALA A 362 9.82 7.43 -9.36
N LEU A 363 9.50 6.32 -8.68
CA LEU A 363 8.88 6.37 -7.35
C LEU A 363 9.81 6.97 -6.30
N SER A 364 11.12 6.66 -6.34
CA SER A 364 12.10 7.22 -5.41
C SER A 364 12.26 8.74 -5.60
N GLU A 365 12.26 9.22 -6.83
CA GLU A 365 12.31 10.66 -7.15
C GLU A 365 11.04 11.37 -6.67
N GLN A 366 9.87 10.78 -6.91
CA GLN A 366 8.58 11.37 -6.53
C GLN A 366 8.40 11.46 -5.01
N THR A 367 8.80 10.40 -4.29
CA THR A 367 8.55 10.29 -2.84
C THR A 367 9.69 10.85 -1.98
N GLY A 368 10.87 11.04 -2.57
CA GLY A 368 12.09 11.39 -1.84
C GLY A 368 12.64 10.24 -0.98
N VAL A 369 12.10 9.02 -1.11
CA VAL A 369 12.51 7.83 -0.37
C VAL A 369 13.33 6.93 -1.30
N ARG A 370 14.51 6.50 -0.87
CA ARG A 370 15.28 5.51 -1.62
C ARG A 370 14.64 4.13 -1.46
N ILE A 371 14.09 3.59 -2.55
CA ILE A 371 13.36 2.33 -2.56
C ILE A 371 14.27 1.20 -3.04
N HIS A 372 14.30 0.11 -2.27
CA HIS A 372 14.99 -1.14 -2.61
C HIS A 372 13.97 -2.24 -2.87
N ALA A 373 14.09 -2.95 -4.00
CA ALA A 373 13.25 -4.09 -4.30
C ALA A 373 14.06 -5.39 -4.31
N VAL A 374 13.53 -6.42 -3.65
CA VAL A 374 14.11 -7.77 -3.55
C VAL A 374 13.10 -8.79 -4.06
N HIS A 375 13.43 -9.58 -5.09
CA HIS A 375 12.56 -10.64 -5.64
C HIS A 375 13.04 -12.07 -5.33
N GLN A 376 14.25 -12.22 -4.81
CA GLN A 376 14.79 -13.49 -4.33
C GLN A 376 15.27 -13.33 -2.88
N PRO A 377 14.35 -13.14 -1.95
CA PRO A 377 14.70 -12.90 -0.56
C PRO A 377 15.26 -14.15 0.11
N ARG A 378 16.01 -13.95 1.20
CA ARG A 378 16.54 -15.00 2.08
C ARG A 378 15.91 -14.87 3.46
N ASP A 379 16.08 -15.87 4.29
CA ASP A 379 15.72 -15.88 5.71
C ASP A 379 14.29 -15.39 5.96
N GLN A 380 14.12 -14.45 6.86
CA GLN A 380 12.82 -13.91 7.26
C GLN A 380 12.00 -13.32 6.11
N ARG A 381 12.63 -12.56 5.21
CA ARG A 381 11.94 -11.99 4.05
C ARG A 381 11.40 -13.07 3.13
N ARG A 382 12.07 -14.21 3.05
CA ARG A 382 11.60 -15.38 2.29
C ARG A 382 10.35 -15.98 2.95
N ALA A 383 10.35 -16.15 4.26
CA ALA A 383 9.19 -16.64 4.98
C ALA A 383 7.97 -15.75 4.81
N TRP A 384 8.15 -14.41 4.87
CA TRP A 384 7.07 -13.45 4.58
C TRP A 384 6.54 -13.57 3.16
N LEU A 385 7.43 -13.73 2.17
CA LEU A 385 7.02 -13.88 0.77
C LEU A 385 6.26 -15.19 0.54
N GLU A 386 6.71 -16.31 1.13
CA GLU A 386 6.04 -17.61 1.05
C GLU A 386 4.63 -17.55 1.65
N MET A 387 4.47 -16.89 2.81
CA MET A 387 3.17 -16.68 3.45
C MET A 387 2.26 -15.80 2.58
N ALA A 388 2.78 -14.68 2.03
CA ALA A 388 2.03 -13.81 1.15
C ALA A 388 1.60 -14.52 -0.15
N LEU A 389 2.43 -15.40 -0.71
CA LEU A 389 2.10 -16.24 -1.87
C LEU A 389 0.97 -17.23 -1.56
N GLN A 390 1.02 -17.90 -0.40
CA GLN A 390 -0.06 -18.78 0.04
C GLN A 390 -1.38 -18.04 0.21
N ASN A 391 -1.33 -16.84 0.80
CA ASN A 391 -2.52 -15.99 0.94
C ASN A 391 -3.07 -15.53 -0.42
N ALA A 392 -2.19 -15.19 -1.38
CA ALA A 392 -2.62 -14.87 -2.74
C ALA A 392 -3.32 -16.05 -3.43
N ASP A 393 -2.78 -17.27 -3.28
CA ASP A 393 -3.38 -18.50 -3.82
C ASP A 393 -4.76 -18.78 -3.19
N LEU A 394 -4.89 -18.67 -1.87
CA LEU A 394 -6.15 -18.86 -1.16
C LEU A 394 -7.23 -17.86 -1.62
N GLN A 395 -6.88 -16.58 -1.73
CA GLN A 395 -7.80 -15.54 -2.13
C GLN A 395 -8.21 -15.66 -3.60
N LEU A 396 -7.28 -16.01 -4.49
CA LEU A 396 -7.57 -16.23 -5.91
C LEU A 396 -8.48 -17.45 -6.12
N ASN A 397 -8.20 -18.56 -5.44
CA ASN A 397 -9.03 -19.77 -5.50
C ASN A 397 -10.45 -19.50 -4.98
N ARG A 398 -10.58 -18.71 -3.92
CA ARG A 398 -11.89 -18.29 -3.42
C ARG A 398 -12.68 -17.47 -4.46
N LEU A 399 -12.03 -16.49 -5.10
CA LEU A 399 -12.64 -15.68 -6.15
C LEU A 399 -13.14 -16.56 -7.33
N LEU A 400 -12.30 -17.50 -7.78
CA LEU A 400 -12.65 -18.42 -8.88
C LEU A 400 -13.79 -19.35 -8.51
N ALA A 401 -13.84 -19.84 -7.25
CA ALA A 401 -14.94 -20.68 -6.77
C ALA A 401 -16.28 -19.92 -6.66
N GLU A 402 -16.25 -18.67 -6.23
CA GLU A 402 -17.43 -17.79 -6.15
C GLU A 402 -18.02 -17.51 -7.55
N GLU A 403 -17.18 -17.29 -8.58
CA GLU A 403 -17.64 -17.08 -9.97
C GLU A 403 -18.10 -18.37 -10.66
N GLY A 404 -17.48 -19.51 -10.35
CA GLY A 404 -17.91 -20.81 -10.91
C GLY A 404 -19.25 -21.35 -10.34
N SER A 405 -19.77 -20.69 -9.30
CA SER A 405 -21.04 -21.06 -8.64
C SER A 405 -22.22 -20.16 -9.09
N GLN A 406 -21.96 -19.15 -9.94
CA GLN A 406 -22.97 -18.30 -10.58
C GLN A 406 -23.22 -18.74 -12.03
#